data_f757789e73d527d7fb2052cee044cacd
#
_entry.id   f757789e73d527d7fb2052cee044cacd
#
_cell.length_a   1.000
_cell.length_b   1.000
_cell.length_c   1.000
_cell.angle_alpha   90.00
_cell.angle_beta   90.00
_cell.angle_gamma   90.00
#
_symmetry.space_group_name_H-M   'P 1'
#
loop_
_entity.id
_entity.type
_entity.pdbx_description
1 polymer ?
#
loop_
_entity_poly.entity_id
_entity_poly.type
_entity_poly.pdbx_seq_one_letter_code
_entity_poly.pdbx_strand_id
1 'polypeptide(L)'
;MTWTVDAPKAGFYKIGMRFKQYLNRGFISPRYLTINGELPFAEAAETQFAYDPDWVTGYLSGEDGDYYFYLNEGENTISMTATLGELTDAVDLVSESVNNLNDLYREITAITGTSPDLYRDYSIMVYLPELTDVLEVEYTRLNAVMGMFGEEYGSANKTSALNDMMDVMIKLIKQPNDVAKYLSNFSDSLSALADWVTSINDLPLELDYLAVCGDGYKLPKANGNFFENLAHTWN
;
A
#
# COMPACT_ATOMS: atom_id res chain seq x y z
N MET A 1 0.19 2.56 -17.20
CA MET A 1 0.32 1.58 -18.32
C MET A 1 -0.85 1.76 -19.24
N THR A 2 -0.64 1.65 -20.57
CA THR A 2 -1.70 1.86 -21.56
C THR A 2 -1.60 0.81 -22.65
N TRP A 3 -2.73 0.24 -23.05
CA TRP A 3 -2.87 -0.75 -24.12
C TRP A 3 -3.87 -0.25 -25.13
N THR A 4 -3.60 -0.54 -26.41
CA THR A 4 -4.54 -0.35 -27.51
C THR A 4 -5.07 -1.74 -27.89
N VAL A 5 -6.39 -1.87 -27.94
CA VAL A 5 -7.09 -3.10 -28.28
C VAL A 5 -8.10 -2.83 -29.38
N ASP A 6 -8.31 -3.81 -30.27
CA ASP A 6 -9.29 -3.71 -31.35
C ASP A 6 -10.49 -4.61 -31.03
N ALA A 7 -11.68 -3.99 -30.92
CA ALA A 7 -12.90 -4.73 -30.66
C ALA A 7 -13.67 -4.94 -31.98
N PRO A 8 -14.05 -6.19 -32.33
CA PRO A 8 -14.69 -6.50 -33.61
C PRO A 8 -16.10 -5.93 -33.75
N LYS A 9 -16.73 -5.56 -32.65
CA LYS A 9 -18.04 -4.92 -32.58
C LYS A 9 -18.14 -4.07 -31.31
N ALA A 10 -18.97 -3.03 -31.35
CA ALA A 10 -19.32 -2.31 -30.13
C ALA A 10 -20.12 -3.22 -29.18
N GLY A 11 -19.80 -3.21 -27.87
CA GLY A 11 -20.47 -4.06 -26.91
C GLY A 11 -19.72 -4.19 -25.57
N PHE A 12 -20.23 -5.09 -24.73
CA PHE A 12 -19.64 -5.38 -23.42
C PHE A 12 -18.65 -6.55 -23.52
N TYR A 13 -17.47 -6.35 -22.97
CA TYR A 13 -16.36 -7.29 -22.92
C TYR A 13 -15.84 -7.43 -21.51
N LYS A 14 -15.25 -8.59 -21.21
CA LYS A 14 -14.46 -8.82 -20.00
C LYS A 14 -12.99 -8.53 -20.28
N ILE A 15 -12.28 -7.99 -19.30
CA ILE A 15 -10.83 -7.82 -19.35
C ILE A 15 -10.20 -8.91 -18.50
N GLY A 16 -9.47 -9.82 -19.15
CA GLY A 16 -8.67 -10.84 -18.48
C GLY A 16 -7.22 -10.40 -18.39
N MET A 17 -6.56 -10.76 -17.31
CA MET A 17 -5.17 -10.42 -17.07
C MET A 17 -4.41 -11.59 -16.48
N ARG A 18 -3.10 -11.65 -16.74
CA ARG A 18 -2.16 -12.45 -15.97
C ARG A 18 -1.23 -11.50 -15.24
N PHE A 19 -1.27 -11.55 -13.91
CA PHE A 19 -0.57 -10.60 -13.05
C PHE A 19 0.07 -11.30 -11.86
N LYS A 20 0.96 -10.58 -11.18
CA LYS A 20 1.63 -11.00 -9.95
C LYS A 20 1.90 -9.79 -9.07
N GLN A 21 1.54 -9.89 -7.79
CA GLN A 21 1.91 -8.91 -6.76
C GLN A 21 2.55 -9.67 -5.60
N TYR A 22 3.88 -9.73 -5.53
CA TYR A 22 4.61 -10.60 -4.60
C TYR A 22 5.46 -9.84 -3.57
N LEU A 23 5.55 -8.51 -3.66
CA LEU A 23 6.41 -7.72 -2.78
C LEU A 23 5.70 -7.27 -1.51
N ASN A 24 4.45 -6.84 -1.59
CA ASN A 24 3.71 -6.26 -0.47
C ASN A 24 2.69 -7.26 0.09
N ARG A 25 3.20 -8.25 0.85
CA ARG A 25 2.34 -9.27 1.46
C ARG A 25 1.29 -8.64 2.35
N GLY A 26 0.03 -8.97 2.04
CA GLY A 26 -1.13 -8.50 2.78
C GLY A 26 -1.66 -7.14 2.33
N PHE A 27 -1.01 -6.45 1.38
CA PHE A 27 -1.56 -5.24 0.77
C PHE A 27 -2.18 -5.54 -0.59
N ILE A 28 -3.19 -4.75 -0.92
CA ILE A 28 -3.79 -4.68 -2.25
C ILE A 28 -3.00 -3.63 -3.04
N SER A 29 -2.79 -3.87 -4.33
CA SER A 29 -2.21 -2.92 -5.26
C SER A 29 -3.32 -2.34 -6.14
N PRO A 30 -4.01 -1.27 -5.73
CA PRO A 30 -5.12 -0.73 -6.48
C PRO A 30 -4.67 0.02 -7.74
N ARG A 31 -5.52 -0.01 -8.75
CA ARG A 31 -5.31 0.70 -10.03
C ARG A 31 -6.55 1.46 -10.44
N TYR A 32 -6.35 2.70 -10.86
CA TYR A 32 -7.37 3.49 -11.54
C TYR A 32 -7.40 3.09 -13.01
N LEU A 33 -8.51 2.51 -13.46
CA LEU A 33 -8.68 2.01 -14.82
C LEU A 33 -9.58 2.93 -15.63
N THR A 34 -9.16 3.26 -16.86
CA THR A 34 -9.98 4.02 -17.82
C THR A 34 -10.09 3.29 -19.15
N ILE A 35 -11.24 3.48 -19.79
CA ILE A 35 -11.48 3.07 -21.19
C ILE A 35 -11.65 4.34 -22.02
N ASN A 36 -10.85 4.49 -23.05
CA ASN A 36 -10.84 5.67 -23.93
C ASN A 36 -10.71 7.01 -23.17
N GLY A 37 -9.99 6.98 -22.04
CA GLY A 37 -9.76 8.14 -21.18
C GLY A 37 -10.87 8.43 -20.16
N GLU A 38 -11.95 7.67 -20.15
CA GLU A 38 -13.08 7.84 -19.25
C GLU A 38 -13.15 6.70 -18.20
N LEU A 39 -13.62 7.02 -16.99
CA LEU A 39 -13.89 6.02 -15.96
C LEU A 39 -15.17 5.26 -16.35
N PRO A 40 -15.12 3.94 -16.58
CA PRO A 40 -16.27 3.19 -17.08
C PRO A 40 -17.39 3.00 -16.06
N PHE A 41 -17.05 2.88 -14.79
CA PHE A 41 -17.94 2.75 -13.63
C PHE A 41 -17.14 3.02 -12.34
N ALA A 42 -17.81 3.20 -11.20
CA ALA A 42 -17.19 3.67 -9.96
C ALA A 42 -16.08 2.72 -9.45
N GLU A 43 -16.31 1.42 -9.48
CA GLU A 43 -15.35 0.40 -8.98
C GLU A 43 -14.07 0.32 -9.81
N ALA A 44 -14.09 0.78 -11.06
CA ALA A 44 -12.89 0.87 -11.89
C ALA A 44 -11.90 1.96 -11.43
N ALA A 45 -12.35 2.87 -10.55
CA ALA A 45 -11.46 3.83 -9.90
C ALA A 45 -10.46 3.15 -8.95
N GLU A 46 -10.79 1.95 -8.46
CA GLU A 46 -9.98 1.18 -7.52
C GLU A 46 -10.00 -0.32 -7.84
N THR A 47 -9.57 -0.68 -9.05
CA THR A 47 -9.41 -2.08 -9.45
C THR A 47 -8.31 -2.73 -8.59
N GLN A 48 -8.67 -3.75 -7.81
CA GLN A 48 -7.82 -4.32 -6.77
C GLN A 48 -7.02 -5.52 -7.26
N PHE A 49 -5.71 -5.53 -6.95
CA PHE A 49 -4.80 -6.65 -7.18
C PHE A 49 -4.24 -7.12 -5.85
N ALA A 50 -4.75 -8.25 -5.37
CA ALA A 50 -4.33 -8.83 -4.10
C ALA A 50 -2.89 -9.40 -4.19
N TYR A 51 -2.24 -9.52 -3.02
CA TYR A 51 -0.96 -10.20 -2.91
C TYR A 51 -1.10 -11.68 -3.29
N ASP A 52 -0.27 -12.10 -4.24
CA ASP A 52 -0.03 -13.52 -4.55
C ASP A 52 1.44 -13.69 -4.97
N PRO A 53 2.20 -14.62 -4.35
CA PRO A 53 3.60 -14.88 -4.73
C PRO A 53 3.72 -15.55 -6.10
N ASP A 54 2.66 -16.15 -6.60
CA ASP A 54 2.59 -16.81 -7.90
C ASP A 54 1.83 -15.96 -8.92
N TRP A 55 1.96 -16.33 -10.19
CA TRP A 55 1.18 -15.73 -11.26
C TRP A 55 -0.29 -16.11 -11.14
N VAL A 56 -1.16 -15.12 -11.15
CA VAL A 56 -2.61 -15.25 -11.15
C VAL A 56 -3.14 -14.91 -12.54
N THR A 57 -4.09 -15.69 -13.04
CA THR A 57 -4.85 -15.38 -14.24
C THR A 57 -6.33 -15.31 -13.90
N GLY A 58 -6.96 -14.22 -14.24
CA GLY A 58 -8.38 -14.00 -13.95
C GLY A 58 -8.94 -12.83 -14.73
N TYR A 59 -10.27 -12.74 -14.71
CA TYR A 59 -10.97 -11.53 -15.15
C TYR A 59 -10.93 -10.47 -14.07
N LEU A 60 -10.92 -9.20 -14.46
CA LEU A 60 -11.15 -8.12 -13.51
C LEU A 60 -12.56 -8.27 -12.93
N SER A 61 -12.67 -8.31 -11.61
CA SER A 61 -13.89 -8.64 -10.90
C SER A 61 -13.99 -7.86 -9.59
N GLY A 62 -15.19 -7.76 -9.05
CA GLY A 62 -15.49 -7.27 -7.72
C GLY A 62 -16.31 -8.29 -6.92
N GLU A 63 -16.98 -7.85 -5.86
CA GLU A 63 -17.79 -8.72 -5.00
C GLU A 63 -18.92 -9.40 -5.75
N ASP A 64 -19.53 -8.70 -6.72
CA ASP A 64 -20.68 -9.20 -7.49
C ASP A 64 -20.28 -10.06 -8.72
N GLY A 65 -18.98 -10.27 -8.96
CA GLY A 65 -18.45 -11.08 -10.06
C GLY A 65 -17.63 -10.29 -11.07
N ASP A 66 -17.50 -10.84 -12.29
CA ASP A 66 -16.65 -10.27 -13.33
C ASP A 66 -17.19 -8.92 -13.82
N TYR A 67 -16.29 -7.96 -14.02
CA TYR A 67 -16.62 -6.66 -14.59
C TYR A 67 -16.81 -6.74 -16.11
N TYR A 68 -17.76 -5.95 -16.61
CA TYR A 68 -18.03 -5.77 -18.03
C TYR A 68 -17.72 -4.33 -18.44
N PHE A 69 -16.87 -4.19 -19.45
CA PHE A 69 -16.42 -2.93 -20.00
C PHE A 69 -17.03 -2.70 -21.37
N TYR A 70 -17.65 -1.55 -21.58
CA TYR A 70 -18.16 -1.21 -22.92
C TYR A 70 -17.00 -0.73 -23.80
N LEU A 71 -16.82 -1.37 -24.96
CA LEU A 71 -15.86 -0.98 -25.99
C LEU A 71 -16.59 -0.58 -27.26
N ASN A 72 -16.06 0.43 -27.93
CA ASN A 72 -16.51 0.81 -29.27
C ASN A 72 -15.98 -0.19 -30.30
N GLU A 73 -16.66 -0.28 -31.46
CA GLU A 73 -16.12 -1.03 -32.59
C GLU A 73 -14.80 -0.41 -33.06
N GLY A 74 -13.78 -1.24 -33.34
CA GLY A 74 -12.44 -0.81 -33.70
C GLY A 74 -11.55 -0.53 -32.50
N GLU A 75 -10.65 0.45 -32.64
CA GLU A 75 -9.60 0.76 -31.66
C GLU A 75 -10.15 1.35 -30.37
N ASN A 76 -9.73 0.79 -29.24
CA ASN A 76 -10.01 1.30 -27.90
C ASN A 76 -8.71 1.37 -27.10
N THR A 77 -8.65 2.30 -26.15
CA THR A 77 -7.51 2.47 -25.24
C THR A 77 -7.93 2.06 -23.83
N ILE A 78 -7.18 1.14 -23.24
CA ILE A 78 -7.30 0.73 -21.83
C ILE A 78 -6.09 1.29 -21.10
N SER A 79 -6.30 2.11 -20.06
CA SER A 79 -5.21 2.64 -19.26
C SER A 79 -5.38 2.28 -17.79
N MET A 80 -4.26 1.93 -17.15
CA MET A 80 -4.19 1.67 -15.70
C MET A 80 -3.11 2.54 -15.08
N THR A 81 -3.48 3.28 -14.04
CA THR A 81 -2.59 4.14 -13.24
C THR A 81 -2.58 3.63 -11.80
N ALA A 82 -1.42 3.60 -11.17
CA ALA A 82 -1.33 3.29 -9.75
C ALA A 82 -2.08 4.35 -8.94
N THR A 83 -2.83 3.91 -7.95
CA THR A 83 -3.53 4.75 -6.98
C THR A 83 -3.38 4.14 -5.59
N LEU A 84 -3.39 4.95 -4.56
CA LEU A 84 -3.44 4.46 -3.18
C LEU A 84 -4.87 4.10 -2.77
N GLY A 85 -5.87 4.61 -3.50
CA GLY A 85 -7.28 4.40 -3.17
C GLY A 85 -7.58 4.84 -1.74
N GLU A 86 -8.25 3.97 -0.99
CA GLU A 86 -8.60 4.20 0.42
C GLU A 86 -7.38 4.33 1.36
N LEU A 87 -6.18 3.90 0.94
CA LEU A 87 -4.96 4.01 1.74
C LEU A 87 -4.34 5.42 1.70
N THR A 88 -4.82 6.32 0.84
CA THR A 88 -4.25 7.67 0.68
C THR A 88 -4.19 8.42 2.00
N ASP A 89 -5.32 8.52 2.70
CA ASP A 89 -5.40 9.25 3.98
C ASP A 89 -4.49 8.62 5.05
N ALA A 90 -4.43 7.29 5.10
CA ALA A 90 -3.57 6.57 6.04
C ALA A 90 -2.08 6.85 5.77
N VAL A 91 -1.66 6.81 4.50
CA VAL A 91 -0.27 7.09 4.09
C VAL A 91 0.11 8.55 4.38
N ASP A 92 -0.78 9.49 4.11
CA ASP A 92 -0.56 10.92 4.37
C ASP A 92 -0.39 11.18 5.87
N LEU A 93 -1.26 10.62 6.72
CA LEU A 93 -1.18 10.74 8.17
C LEU A 93 0.11 10.13 8.73
N VAL A 94 0.50 8.94 8.27
CA VAL A 94 1.75 8.31 8.72
C VAL A 94 2.97 9.08 8.23
N SER A 95 2.94 9.62 7.00
CA SER A 95 4.02 10.47 6.47
C SER A 95 4.21 11.74 7.29
N GLU A 96 3.11 12.36 7.72
CA GLU A 96 3.16 13.51 8.62
C GLU A 96 3.75 13.13 9.99
N SER A 97 3.32 11.98 10.55
CA SER A 97 3.91 11.47 11.80
C SER A 97 5.41 11.19 11.66
N VAL A 98 5.86 10.60 10.57
CA VAL A 98 7.29 10.36 10.30
C VAL A 98 8.08 11.67 10.32
N ASN A 99 7.56 12.73 9.69
CA ASN A 99 8.22 14.04 9.68
C ASN A 99 8.31 14.65 11.07
N ASN A 100 7.20 14.69 11.81
CA ASN A 100 7.15 15.27 13.15
C ASN A 100 8.03 14.50 14.14
N LEU A 101 8.01 13.16 14.08
CA LEU A 101 8.84 12.32 14.94
C LEU A 101 10.33 12.38 14.57
N ASN A 102 10.67 12.62 13.29
CA ASN A 102 12.04 12.91 12.88
C ASN A 102 12.55 14.24 13.45
N ASP A 103 11.70 15.26 13.47
CA ASP A 103 12.04 16.54 14.08
C ASP A 103 12.25 16.38 15.58
N LEU A 104 11.33 15.69 16.25
CA LEU A 104 11.47 15.38 17.68
C LEU A 104 12.75 14.56 17.97
N TYR A 105 13.09 13.56 17.16
CA TYR A 105 14.33 12.78 17.28
C TYR A 105 15.57 13.67 17.20
N ARG A 106 15.57 14.64 16.29
CA ARG A 106 16.68 15.60 16.15
C ARG A 106 16.82 16.49 17.38
N GLU A 107 15.72 16.94 17.95
CA GLU A 107 15.71 17.75 19.19
C GLU A 107 16.22 16.94 20.38
N ILE A 108 15.75 15.69 20.53
CA ILE A 108 16.24 14.78 21.57
C ILE A 108 17.74 14.55 21.41
N THR A 109 18.21 14.23 20.20
CA THR A 109 19.63 13.94 19.95
C THR A 109 20.52 15.17 20.07
N ALA A 110 20.01 16.38 19.89
CA ALA A 110 20.75 17.61 20.17
C ALA A 110 21.06 17.77 21.67
N ILE A 111 20.23 17.21 22.54
CA ILE A 111 20.41 17.23 24.00
C ILE A 111 21.24 16.04 24.49
N THR A 112 20.93 14.85 23.98
CA THR A 112 21.46 13.58 24.50
C THR A 112 22.70 13.07 23.73
N GLY A 113 22.89 13.52 22.51
CA GLY A 113 23.74 12.86 21.50
C GLY A 113 23.05 11.63 20.89
N THR A 114 23.61 11.11 19.82
CA THR A 114 23.08 9.92 19.12
C THR A 114 23.42 8.59 19.81
N SER A 115 24.32 8.62 20.76
CA SER A 115 24.72 7.46 21.58
C SER A 115 24.77 7.90 23.04
N PRO A 116 23.63 8.10 23.68
CA PRO A 116 23.57 8.64 25.04
C PRO A 116 24.08 7.62 26.07
N ASP A 117 24.61 8.16 27.18
CA ASP A 117 24.86 7.35 28.37
C ASP A 117 23.52 6.99 29.04
N LEU A 118 23.24 5.70 29.15
CA LEU A 118 21.96 5.16 29.63
C LEU A 118 21.70 5.48 31.12
N TYR A 119 22.73 5.83 31.87
CA TYR A 119 22.65 6.10 33.31
C TYR A 119 22.69 7.59 33.64
N ARG A 120 22.89 8.44 32.62
CA ARG A 120 22.91 9.91 32.81
C ARG A 120 21.49 10.46 32.78
N ASP A 121 21.19 11.32 33.76
CA ASP A 121 20.01 12.17 33.68
C ASP A 121 20.31 13.37 32.76
N TYR A 122 19.55 13.48 31.67
CA TYR A 122 19.64 14.54 30.68
C TYR A 122 18.69 15.70 30.99
N SER A 123 17.85 15.57 32.04
CA SER A 123 16.83 16.58 32.41
C SER A 123 15.99 16.97 31.17
N ILE A 124 15.61 15.99 30.37
CA ILE A 124 15.04 16.21 29.03
C ILE A 124 13.82 17.12 29.07
N MET A 125 12.95 17.00 30.09
CA MET A 125 11.75 17.80 30.23
C MET A 125 12.02 19.28 30.56
N VAL A 126 13.27 19.62 30.91
CA VAL A 126 13.69 21.04 31.13
C VAL A 126 14.03 21.70 29.80
N TYR A 127 14.66 20.94 28.88
CA TYR A 127 15.12 21.45 27.61
C TYR A 127 14.12 21.22 26.47
N LEU A 128 13.23 20.25 26.62
CA LEU A 128 12.21 19.87 25.67
C LEU A 128 10.88 19.60 26.42
N PRO A 129 10.25 20.61 26.98
CA PRO A 129 9.05 20.44 27.80
C PRO A 129 7.83 19.92 27.02
N GLU A 130 7.79 20.14 25.70
CA GLU A 130 6.75 19.67 24.76
C GLU A 130 6.88 18.20 24.34
N LEU A 131 7.91 17.50 24.76
CA LEU A 131 8.20 16.11 24.37
C LEU A 131 6.98 15.20 24.49
N THR A 132 6.33 15.21 25.66
CA THR A 132 5.18 14.36 25.93
C THR A 132 3.95 14.77 25.13
N ASP A 133 3.72 16.05 24.96
CA ASP A 133 2.56 16.58 24.20
C ASP A 133 2.67 16.19 22.71
N VAL A 134 3.86 16.34 22.12
CA VAL A 134 4.11 15.91 20.74
C VAL A 134 3.89 14.40 20.59
N LEU A 135 4.44 13.60 21.51
CA LEU A 135 4.25 12.14 21.46
C LEU A 135 2.79 11.72 21.61
N GLU A 136 2.00 12.41 22.44
CA GLU A 136 0.56 12.13 22.61
C GLU A 136 -0.24 12.45 21.34
N VAL A 137 0.10 13.54 20.64
CA VAL A 137 -0.52 13.92 19.38
C VAL A 137 -0.21 12.86 18.31
N GLU A 138 1.06 12.48 18.17
CA GLU A 138 1.47 11.49 17.17
C GLU A 138 0.93 10.10 17.50
N TYR A 139 0.89 9.71 18.77
CA TYR A 139 0.22 8.48 19.21
C TYR A 139 -1.26 8.44 18.78
N THR A 140 -1.97 9.54 19.02
CA THR A 140 -3.39 9.65 18.63
C THR A 140 -3.57 9.55 17.12
N ARG A 141 -2.66 10.17 16.33
CA ARG A 141 -2.68 10.11 14.87
C ARG A 141 -2.45 8.68 14.38
N LEU A 142 -1.41 7.99 14.85
CA LEU A 142 -1.14 6.60 14.44
C LEU A 142 -2.25 5.63 14.90
N ASN A 143 -2.84 5.86 16.07
CA ASN A 143 -3.98 5.07 16.53
C ASN A 143 -5.23 5.26 15.64
N ALA A 144 -5.45 6.48 15.12
CA ALA A 144 -6.51 6.72 14.13
C ALA A 144 -6.27 5.96 12.83
N VAL A 145 -5.01 5.94 12.36
CA VAL A 145 -4.61 5.13 11.19
C VAL A 145 -4.86 3.64 11.42
N MET A 146 -4.54 3.12 12.62
CA MET A 146 -4.86 1.73 12.98
C MET A 146 -6.35 1.41 12.86
N GLY A 147 -7.22 2.37 13.18
CA GLY A 147 -8.66 2.25 13.04
C GLY A 147 -9.16 2.24 11.57
N MET A 148 -8.39 2.78 10.62
CA MET A 148 -8.70 2.75 9.18
C MET A 148 -8.46 1.36 8.59
N PHE A 149 -7.53 0.58 9.15
CA PHE A 149 -7.31 -0.80 8.78
C PHE A 149 -8.34 -1.67 9.52
N GLY A 150 -9.50 -1.95 8.88
CA GLY A 150 -10.49 -2.89 9.40
C GLY A 150 -9.92 -4.29 9.64
N GLU A 151 -10.73 -5.20 10.19
CA GLU A 151 -10.32 -6.60 10.47
C GLU A 151 -9.75 -7.31 9.22
N GLU A 152 -10.21 -6.95 8.05
CA GLU A 152 -9.78 -7.50 6.76
C GLU A 152 -8.35 -7.06 6.38
N TYR A 153 -7.93 -5.86 6.81
CA TYR A 153 -6.55 -5.35 6.65
C TYR A 153 -5.66 -5.65 7.86
N GLY A 154 -6.18 -6.21 8.93
CA GLY A 154 -5.52 -6.40 10.22
C GLY A 154 -4.53 -7.56 10.30
N SER A 155 -3.83 -7.94 9.21
CA SER A 155 -2.72 -8.88 9.35
C SER A 155 -1.58 -8.20 10.14
N ALA A 156 -1.03 -8.92 11.13
CA ALA A 156 0.03 -8.43 12.03
C ALA A 156 1.22 -7.79 11.28
N ASN A 157 1.47 -8.17 10.03
CA ASN A 157 2.57 -7.64 9.21
C ASN A 157 2.31 -6.22 8.68
N LYS A 158 1.04 -5.78 8.57
CA LYS A 158 0.70 -4.46 8.01
C LYS A 158 0.82 -3.34 9.04
N THR A 159 0.56 -3.66 10.29
CA THR A 159 0.45 -2.68 11.37
C THR A 159 1.58 -2.77 12.38
N SER A 160 2.55 -3.71 12.21
CA SER A 160 3.65 -3.89 13.16
C SER A 160 4.47 -2.62 13.36
N ALA A 161 4.85 -1.92 12.28
CA ALA A 161 5.64 -0.69 12.37
C ALA A 161 4.91 0.42 13.16
N LEU A 162 3.58 0.54 12.96
CA LEU A 162 2.76 1.49 13.73
C LEU A 162 2.72 1.09 15.21
N ASN A 163 2.48 -0.21 15.50
CA ASN A 163 2.44 -0.72 16.88
C ASN A 163 3.78 -0.54 17.59
N ASP A 164 4.90 -0.90 16.95
CA ASP A 164 6.24 -0.77 17.52
C ASP A 164 6.55 0.70 17.86
N MET A 165 6.19 1.64 16.99
CA MET A 165 6.35 3.06 17.26
C MET A 165 5.46 3.54 18.41
N MET A 166 4.18 3.16 18.43
CA MET A 166 3.25 3.51 19.51
C MET A 166 3.70 2.94 20.86
N ASP A 167 4.27 1.73 20.89
CA ASP A 167 4.81 1.14 22.12
C ASP A 167 5.99 1.92 22.67
N VAL A 168 6.87 2.44 21.82
CA VAL A 168 7.99 3.29 22.23
C VAL A 168 7.46 4.65 22.74
N MET A 169 6.48 5.25 22.05
CA MET A 169 5.85 6.49 22.49
C MET A 169 5.23 6.37 23.88
N ILE A 170 4.47 5.30 24.15
CA ILE A 170 3.87 5.06 25.47
C ILE A 170 4.93 5.00 26.58
N LYS A 171 6.08 4.36 26.30
CA LYS A 171 7.18 4.26 27.28
C LYS A 171 7.76 5.66 27.57
N LEU A 172 7.98 6.46 26.52
CA LEU A 172 8.52 7.81 26.65
C LEU A 172 7.53 8.79 27.31
N ILE A 173 6.24 8.70 27.00
CA ILE A 173 5.19 9.50 27.64
C ILE A 173 5.14 9.21 29.15
N LYS A 174 5.22 7.91 29.53
CA LYS A 174 5.18 7.52 30.93
C LYS A 174 6.47 7.84 31.69
N GLN A 175 7.61 7.78 31.04
CA GLN A 175 8.94 7.94 31.63
C GLN A 175 9.85 8.76 30.73
N PRO A 176 9.58 10.07 30.53
CA PRO A 176 10.32 10.92 29.60
C PRO A 176 11.81 11.05 29.96
N ASN A 177 12.15 11.01 31.24
CA ASN A 177 13.55 11.07 31.68
C ASN A 177 14.36 9.82 31.32
N ASP A 178 13.71 8.71 30.97
CA ASP A 178 14.34 7.49 30.46
C ASP A 178 14.62 7.53 28.95
N VAL A 179 14.54 8.70 28.30
CA VAL A 179 14.73 8.88 26.86
C VAL A 179 16.00 8.21 26.33
N ALA A 180 17.10 8.29 27.09
CA ALA A 180 18.37 7.65 26.71
C ALA A 180 18.24 6.13 26.53
N LYS A 181 17.40 5.48 27.34
CA LYS A 181 17.18 4.02 27.28
C LYS A 181 16.36 3.60 26.06
N TYR A 182 15.50 4.47 25.56
CA TYR A 182 14.58 4.17 24.47
C TYR A 182 14.97 4.80 23.13
N LEU A 183 16.05 5.59 23.06
CA LEU A 183 16.43 6.36 21.89
C LEU A 183 16.73 5.45 20.66
N SER A 184 17.41 4.32 20.88
CA SER A 184 17.66 3.35 19.79
C SER A 184 16.36 2.75 19.28
N ASN A 185 15.48 2.28 20.19
CA ASN A 185 14.18 1.74 19.81
C ASN A 185 13.34 2.78 19.05
N PHE A 186 13.39 4.05 19.47
CA PHE A 186 12.70 5.14 18.80
C PHE A 186 13.21 5.32 17.37
N SER A 187 14.54 5.37 17.17
CA SER A 187 15.15 5.47 15.85
C SER A 187 14.81 4.28 14.94
N ASP A 188 14.88 3.07 15.49
CA ASP A 188 14.59 1.84 14.73
C ASP A 188 13.10 1.79 14.32
N SER A 189 12.19 2.12 15.24
CA SER A 189 10.75 2.16 14.96
C SER A 189 10.39 3.29 13.97
N LEU A 190 11.07 4.44 14.06
CA LEU A 190 10.90 5.53 13.11
C LEU A 190 11.35 5.14 11.70
N SER A 191 12.47 4.43 11.58
CA SER A 191 12.94 3.90 10.31
C SER A 191 11.96 2.88 9.73
N ALA A 192 11.44 1.96 10.56
CA ALA A 192 10.44 0.98 10.13
C ALA A 192 9.13 1.65 9.67
N LEU A 193 8.73 2.75 10.32
CA LEU A 193 7.56 3.53 9.93
C LEU A 193 7.75 4.24 8.58
N ALA A 194 8.94 4.78 8.32
CA ALA A 194 9.30 5.38 7.02
C ALA A 194 9.35 4.33 5.90
N ASP A 195 9.90 3.14 6.18
CA ASP A 195 9.91 2.01 5.26
C ASP A 195 8.49 1.52 4.95
N TRP A 196 7.59 1.55 5.94
CA TRP A 196 6.18 1.23 5.74
C TRP A 196 5.52 2.18 4.72
N VAL A 197 5.72 3.51 4.87
CA VAL A 197 5.22 4.51 3.91
C VAL A 197 5.76 4.25 2.52
N THR A 198 7.06 3.98 2.40
CA THR A 198 7.71 3.71 1.10
C THR A 198 7.15 2.46 0.45
N SER A 199 6.99 1.37 1.21
CA SER A 199 6.51 0.09 0.67
C SER A 199 5.07 0.14 0.18
N ILE A 200 4.21 0.94 0.82
CA ILE A 200 2.84 1.14 0.33
C ILE A 200 2.83 1.98 -0.94
N ASN A 201 3.63 3.05 -0.99
CA ASN A 201 3.71 3.91 -2.19
C ASN A 201 4.26 3.18 -3.42
N ASP A 202 5.09 2.16 -3.25
CA ASP A 202 5.65 1.41 -4.38
C ASP A 202 4.59 0.65 -5.18
N LEU A 203 3.47 0.25 -4.56
CA LEU A 203 2.32 -0.43 -5.18
C LEU A 203 2.71 -1.38 -6.33
N PRO A 204 3.60 -2.37 -6.09
CA PRO A 204 4.16 -3.20 -7.13
C PRO A 204 3.07 -4.05 -7.79
N LEU A 205 3.12 -4.13 -9.11
CA LEU A 205 2.27 -5.01 -9.91
C LEU A 205 3.02 -5.40 -11.18
N GLU A 206 3.28 -6.68 -11.35
CA GLU A 206 3.78 -7.25 -12.58
C GLU A 206 2.60 -7.72 -13.44
N LEU A 207 2.58 -7.34 -14.71
CA LEU A 207 1.59 -7.74 -15.69
C LEU A 207 2.29 -8.44 -16.84
N ASP A 208 1.83 -9.64 -17.19
CA ASP A 208 2.34 -10.43 -18.32
C ASP A 208 1.49 -10.18 -19.59
N TYR A 209 0.18 -10.30 -19.48
CA TYR A 209 -0.72 -9.97 -20.57
C TYR A 209 -2.04 -9.36 -20.09
N LEU A 210 -2.70 -8.68 -21.05
CA LEU A 210 -4.10 -8.24 -20.98
C LEU A 210 -4.83 -8.84 -22.20
N ALA A 211 -6.03 -9.35 -21.97
CA ALA A 211 -6.90 -9.90 -23.02
C ALA A 211 -8.31 -9.30 -22.88
N VAL A 212 -8.87 -8.87 -24.00
CA VAL A 212 -10.28 -8.48 -24.10
C VAL A 212 -11.08 -9.67 -24.60
N CYS A 213 -12.06 -10.09 -23.84
CA CYS A 213 -12.75 -11.35 -24.04
C CYS A 213 -14.27 -11.17 -24.14
N GLY A 214 -14.87 -11.82 -25.11
CA GLY A 214 -16.33 -12.00 -25.13
C GLY A 214 -16.79 -13.06 -24.12
N ASP A 215 -18.10 -13.19 -23.96
CA ASP A 215 -18.67 -14.21 -23.09
C ASP A 215 -18.26 -15.63 -23.48
N GLY A 216 -17.95 -16.44 -22.46
CA GLY A 216 -17.58 -17.85 -22.63
C GLY A 216 -16.13 -18.12 -23.00
N TYR A 217 -15.32 -17.09 -23.21
CA TYR A 217 -13.87 -17.29 -23.42
C TYR A 217 -13.23 -17.78 -22.11
N LYS A 218 -12.31 -18.73 -22.23
CA LYS A 218 -11.55 -19.25 -21.09
C LYS A 218 -10.12 -18.75 -21.17
N LEU A 219 -9.72 -18.00 -20.13
CA LEU A 219 -8.34 -17.54 -20.01
C LEU A 219 -7.36 -18.71 -19.89
N PRO A 220 -6.12 -18.58 -20.42
CA PRO A 220 -5.05 -19.54 -20.21
C PRO A 220 -4.78 -19.75 -18.73
N LYS A 221 -4.35 -20.96 -18.33
CA LYS A 221 -3.94 -21.21 -16.93
C LYS A 221 -2.70 -20.38 -16.58
N ALA A 222 -2.65 -19.86 -15.36
CA ALA A 222 -1.55 -19.03 -14.88
C ALA A 222 -0.17 -19.72 -14.99
N ASN A 223 -0.12 -21.04 -14.75
CA ASN A 223 1.08 -21.89 -14.80
C ASN A 223 0.98 -22.97 -15.88
N GLY A 224 0.39 -22.66 -17.03
CA GLY A 224 0.30 -23.58 -18.18
C GLY A 224 1.69 -23.91 -18.75
N ASN A 225 1.91 -25.17 -19.14
CA ASN A 225 3.12 -25.57 -19.85
C ASN A 225 3.22 -24.80 -21.17
N PHE A 226 4.46 -24.50 -21.63
CA PHE A 226 4.76 -23.80 -22.88
C PHE A 226 3.93 -24.29 -24.08
N PHE A 227 3.63 -25.58 -24.15
CA PHE A 227 2.81 -26.21 -25.23
C PHE A 227 1.31 -25.89 -25.11
N GLU A 228 0.77 -25.68 -23.92
CA GLU A 228 -0.64 -25.26 -23.73
C GLU A 228 -0.84 -23.81 -24.16
N ASN A 229 0.17 -22.94 -23.89
CA ASN A 229 0.14 -21.53 -24.30
C ASN A 229 0.27 -21.35 -25.82
N LEU A 230 1.04 -22.21 -26.50
CA LEU A 230 1.15 -22.19 -27.98
C LEU A 230 -0.16 -22.58 -28.67
N ALA A 231 -0.95 -23.48 -28.09
CA ALA A 231 -2.24 -23.91 -28.66
C ALA A 231 -3.30 -22.80 -28.64
N HIS A 232 -3.19 -21.83 -27.73
CA HIS A 232 -4.09 -20.67 -27.65
C HIS A 232 -3.76 -19.54 -28.63
N THR A 233 -2.54 -19.52 -29.19
CA THR A 233 -2.09 -18.46 -30.11
C THR A 233 -2.53 -18.77 -31.56
N TRP A 234 -3.08 -19.96 -31.84
CA TRP A 234 -3.43 -20.44 -33.19
C TRP A 234 -4.95 -20.63 -33.40
N ASN A 235 -5.80 -20.17 -32.52
CA ASN A 235 -7.25 -20.08 -32.67
C ASN A 235 -7.66 -18.62 -32.57
#